data_4b971bbd30dfeae20df4d354df2dc3d1
#
_entry.id   4b971bbd30dfeae20df4d354df2dc3d1
#
_cell.length_a   1.000
_cell.length_b   1.000
_cell.length_c   1.000
_cell.angle_alpha   90.00
_cell.angle_beta   90.00
_cell.angle_gamma   90.00
#
_symmetry.space_group_name_H-M   'P 1'
#
loop_
_entity.id
_entity.type
_entity.pdbx_description
1 polymer ?
#
loop_
_entity_poly.entity_id
_entity_poly.type
_entity_poly.pdbx_seq_one_letter_code
_entity_poly.pdbx_strand_id
1 'polypeptide(L)'
;MATPFQRRVIAVVRGIPRGRVATYGDVARLAGAPRAARAVGTIMRDCRDPSVPCHRVIGAGGGIGGYGNLQLKRELLRAEGLEVGVRRVRGFVRVQWRGPNPKRTT
;
A
#
# COMPACT_ATOMS: atom_id res chain seq x y z
N MET A 1 -11.76 10.12 -15.86
CA MET A 1 -11.04 8.99 -16.39
C MET A 1 -9.69 8.86 -15.77
N ALA A 2 -9.25 7.66 -15.57
CA ALA A 2 -7.95 7.44 -14.93
C ALA A 2 -6.83 7.64 -15.95
N THR A 3 -5.75 8.29 -15.54
CA THR A 3 -4.57 8.42 -16.37
C THR A 3 -3.87 7.07 -16.44
N PRO A 4 -2.96 6.88 -17.39
CA PRO A 4 -2.19 5.64 -17.44
C PRO A 4 -1.43 5.36 -16.14
N PHE A 5 -0.87 6.40 -15.50
CA PHE A 5 -0.18 6.21 -14.24
C PHE A 5 -1.15 5.75 -13.15
N GLN A 6 -2.33 6.36 -13.05
CA GLN A 6 -3.31 5.94 -12.06
C GLN A 6 -3.70 4.48 -12.26
N ARG A 7 -3.87 4.04 -13.51
CA ARG A 7 -4.20 2.65 -13.77
C ARG A 7 -3.07 1.71 -13.34
N ARG A 8 -1.82 2.09 -13.57
CA ARG A 8 -0.68 1.27 -13.14
C ARG A 8 -0.62 1.19 -11.62
N VAL A 9 -0.86 2.30 -10.93
CA VAL A 9 -0.86 2.33 -9.47
C VAL A 9 -1.95 1.41 -8.93
N ILE A 10 -3.15 1.50 -9.46
CA ILE A 10 -4.26 0.66 -9.01
C ILE A 10 -3.94 -0.82 -9.24
N ALA A 11 -3.37 -1.15 -10.38
CA ALA A 11 -3.00 -2.53 -10.67
C ALA A 11 -1.96 -3.06 -9.68
N VAL A 12 -0.98 -2.23 -9.33
CA VAL A 12 0.03 -2.62 -8.35
C VAL A 12 -0.62 -2.86 -6.99
N VAL A 13 -1.48 -1.95 -6.56
CA VAL A 13 -2.12 -2.04 -5.24
C VAL A 13 -3.01 -3.28 -5.16
N ARG A 14 -3.71 -3.61 -6.23
CA ARG A 14 -4.53 -4.81 -6.25
C ARG A 14 -3.69 -6.07 -6.07
N GLY A 15 -2.42 -6.03 -6.40
CA GLY A 15 -1.55 -7.17 -6.24
C GLY A 15 -1.00 -7.36 -4.83
N ILE A 16 -1.19 -6.41 -3.92
CA ILE A 16 -0.66 -6.54 -2.56
C ILE A 16 -1.44 -7.62 -1.83
N PRO A 17 -0.79 -8.67 -1.36
CA PRO A 17 -1.51 -9.77 -0.72
C PRO A 17 -2.08 -9.36 0.63
N ARG A 18 -3.13 -10.04 1.05
CA ARG A 18 -3.68 -9.87 2.38
C ARG A 18 -2.59 -10.18 3.40
N GLY A 19 -2.50 -9.40 4.44
CA GLY A 19 -1.49 -9.60 5.47
C GLY A 19 -0.13 -8.99 5.14
N ARG A 20 -0.03 -8.27 4.03
CA ARG A 20 1.19 -7.59 3.65
C ARG A 20 0.90 -6.12 3.40
N VAL A 21 1.92 -5.31 3.44
CA VAL A 21 1.78 -3.87 3.18
C VAL A 21 2.87 -3.40 2.24
N ALA A 22 2.60 -2.36 1.48
CA ALA A 22 3.59 -1.72 0.63
C ALA A 22 3.63 -0.25 0.97
N THR A 23 4.79 0.39 0.82
CA THR A 23 4.86 1.82 1.06
C THR A 23 4.43 2.56 -0.20
N TYR A 24 4.12 3.83 -0.07
CA TYR A 24 3.82 4.67 -1.23
C TYR A 24 4.99 4.62 -2.21
N GLY A 25 6.22 4.59 -1.70
CA GLY A 25 7.40 4.50 -2.55
C GLY A 25 7.52 3.16 -3.27
N ASP A 26 7.16 2.06 -2.60
CA ASP A 26 7.17 0.74 -3.23
C ASP A 26 6.18 0.72 -4.40
N VAL A 27 4.99 1.25 -4.18
CA VAL A 27 3.95 1.27 -5.23
C VAL A 27 4.41 2.15 -6.39
N ALA A 28 4.99 3.32 -6.09
CA ALA A 28 5.49 4.22 -7.13
C ALA A 28 6.56 3.53 -7.98
N ARG A 29 7.49 2.84 -7.34
CA ARG A 29 8.55 2.13 -8.05
C ARG A 29 7.97 1.04 -8.95
N LEU A 30 7.04 0.26 -8.42
CA LEU A 30 6.44 -0.82 -9.18
C LEU A 30 5.56 -0.30 -10.33
N ALA A 31 5.03 0.91 -10.19
CA ALA A 31 4.25 1.53 -11.24
C ALA A 31 5.13 2.27 -12.27
N GLY A 32 6.46 2.14 -12.13
CA GLY A 32 7.36 2.73 -13.11
C GLY A 32 7.76 4.17 -12.86
N ALA A 33 7.45 4.73 -11.70
CA ALA A 33 7.78 6.11 -11.39
C ALA A 33 8.28 6.23 -9.94
N PRO A 34 9.51 5.79 -9.66
CA PRO A 34 10.01 5.70 -8.27
C PRO A 34 10.02 7.02 -7.50
N ARG A 35 9.91 8.15 -8.17
CA ARG A 35 9.87 9.41 -7.45
C ARG A 35 8.46 9.93 -7.22
N ALA A 36 7.45 9.14 -7.54
CA ALA A 36 6.07 9.58 -7.49
C ALA A 36 5.31 9.12 -6.26
N ALA A 37 5.99 8.89 -5.14
CA ALA A 37 5.32 8.41 -3.92
C ALA A 37 4.19 9.34 -3.47
N ARG A 38 4.39 10.65 -3.58
CA ARG A 38 3.36 11.61 -3.18
C ARG A 38 2.12 11.49 -4.08
N ALA A 39 2.34 11.30 -5.37
CA ALA A 39 1.22 11.11 -6.29
C ALA A 39 0.45 9.83 -5.97
N VAL A 40 1.16 8.77 -5.57
CA VAL A 40 0.51 7.53 -5.14
C VAL A 40 -0.37 7.81 -3.92
N GLY A 41 0.14 8.58 -2.97
CA GLY A 41 -0.64 8.94 -1.78
C GLY A 41 -1.94 9.65 -2.15
N THR A 42 -1.88 10.57 -3.12
CA THR A 42 -3.07 11.28 -3.56
C THR A 42 -4.06 10.34 -4.23
N ILE A 43 -3.56 9.41 -5.06
CA ILE A 43 -4.43 8.44 -5.72
C ILE A 43 -5.12 7.56 -4.67
N MET A 44 -4.39 7.13 -3.66
CA MET A 44 -4.97 6.29 -2.61
C MET A 44 -6.01 7.06 -1.79
N ARG A 45 -5.72 8.33 -1.49
CA ARG A 45 -6.66 9.16 -0.74
C ARG A 45 -7.99 9.30 -1.49
N ASP A 46 -7.92 9.44 -2.80
CA ASP A 46 -9.11 9.69 -3.59
C ASP A 46 -9.79 8.41 -4.08
N CYS A 47 -9.21 7.26 -3.87
CA CYS A 47 -9.77 6.02 -4.35
C CYS A 47 -11.03 5.64 -3.57
N ARG A 48 -12.10 5.38 -4.26
CA ARG A 48 -13.36 4.99 -3.63
C ARG A 48 -13.76 3.56 -3.99
N ASP A 49 -12.94 2.86 -4.75
CA ASP A 49 -13.27 1.51 -5.19
C ASP A 49 -12.96 0.52 -4.08
N PRO A 50 -13.97 -0.15 -3.50
CA PRO A 50 -13.74 -1.07 -2.40
C PRO A 50 -12.94 -2.31 -2.78
N SER A 51 -12.78 -2.59 -4.07
CA SER A 51 -12.00 -3.73 -4.48
C SER A 51 -10.51 -3.42 -4.48
N VAL A 52 -10.12 -2.17 -4.27
CA VAL A 52 -8.71 -1.78 -4.23
C VAL A 52 -8.30 -1.70 -2.76
N PRO A 53 -7.36 -2.54 -2.31
CA PRO A 53 -6.97 -2.57 -0.90
C PRO A 53 -6.07 -1.40 -0.53
N CYS A 54 -6.61 -0.18 -0.58
CA CYS A 54 -5.84 1.02 -0.29
C CYS A 54 -5.24 1.01 1.11
N HIS A 55 -5.87 0.31 2.05
CA HIS A 55 -5.37 0.24 3.42
C HIS A 55 -4.02 -0.49 3.52
N ARG A 56 -3.66 -1.27 2.48
CA ARG A 56 -2.38 -1.96 2.48
C ARG A 56 -1.23 -1.08 1.97
N VAL A 57 -1.50 0.18 1.64
CA VAL A 57 -0.46 1.12 1.22
C VAL A 57 -0.22 2.08 2.37
N ILE A 58 1.01 2.12 2.87
CA ILE A 58 1.35 2.87 4.06
C ILE A 58 2.61 3.68 3.84
N GLY A 59 2.99 4.46 4.82
CA GLY A 59 4.16 5.32 4.70
C GLY A 59 5.47 4.58 4.93
N ALA A 60 6.56 5.25 4.63
CA ALA A 60 7.89 4.71 4.82
C ALA A 60 8.09 4.31 6.27
N GLY A 61 8.80 3.21 6.48
CA GLY A 61 9.06 2.72 7.83
C GLY A 61 7.86 2.10 8.53
N GLY A 62 6.76 1.94 7.82
CA GLY A 62 5.58 1.32 8.40
C GLY A 62 4.56 2.28 8.98
N GLY A 63 4.72 3.59 8.76
CA GLY A 63 3.79 4.58 9.30
C GLY A 63 2.42 4.50 8.66
N ILE A 64 1.36 4.56 9.44
CA ILE A 64 0.01 4.46 8.90
C ILE A 64 -0.69 5.80 8.81
N GLY A 65 -0.06 6.88 9.21
CA GLY A 65 -0.66 8.20 9.14
C GLY A 65 -0.81 8.70 7.71
N GLY A 66 -1.38 9.86 7.55
CA GLY A 66 -1.54 10.47 6.24
C GLY A 66 -2.95 10.67 5.87
N TYR A 67 -3.52 9.85 5.03
CA TYR A 67 -4.82 10.11 4.49
C TYR A 67 -5.91 9.22 5.04
N GLY A 68 -7.13 9.75 4.99
CA GLY A 68 -8.31 8.95 5.22
C GLY A 68 -8.58 8.67 6.68
N ASN A 69 -9.40 7.68 6.92
CA ASN A 69 -9.80 7.31 8.26
C ASN A 69 -8.75 6.40 8.88
N LEU A 70 -7.94 6.98 9.75
CA LEU A 70 -6.84 6.25 10.36
C LEU A 70 -7.32 5.07 11.20
N GLN A 71 -8.40 5.22 11.92
CA GLN A 71 -8.91 4.14 12.73
C GLN A 71 -9.38 2.97 11.87
N LEU A 72 -10.10 3.26 10.79
CA LEU A 72 -10.56 2.21 9.90
C LEU A 72 -9.37 1.49 9.27
N LYS A 73 -8.34 2.23 8.85
CA LYS A 73 -7.16 1.64 8.27
C LYS A 73 -6.49 0.68 9.26
N ARG A 74 -6.38 1.12 10.51
CA ARG A 74 -5.79 0.28 11.56
C ARG A 74 -6.61 -0.99 11.76
N GLU A 75 -7.92 -0.85 11.79
CA GLU A 75 -8.78 -2.02 12.01
C GLU A 75 -8.72 -3.00 10.85
N LEU A 76 -8.68 -2.50 9.62
CA LEU A 76 -8.59 -3.37 8.46
C LEU A 76 -7.26 -4.13 8.45
N LEU A 77 -6.17 -3.47 8.79
CA LEU A 77 -4.87 -4.14 8.83
C LEU A 77 -4.82 -5.17 9.96
N ARG A 78 -5.40 -4.84 11.11
CA ARG A 78 -5.45 -5.79 12.22
C ARG A 78 -6.30 -7.02 11.86
N ALA A 79 -7.37 -6.81 11.11
CA ALA A 79 -8.21 -7.92 10.68
C ALA A 79 -7.48 -8.86 9.73
N GLU A 80 -6.40 -8.38 9.09
CA GLU A 80 -5.58 -9.21 8.23
C GLU A 80 -4.42 -9.86 8.99
N GLY A 81 -4.40 -9.74 10.31
CA GLY A 81 -3.40 -10.40 11.13
C GLY A 81 -2.16 -9.56 11.42
N LEU A 82 -2.16 -8.28 11.03
CA LEU A 82 -1.01 -7.45 11.28
C LEU A 82 -1.07 -6.82 12.67
N GLU A 83 0.08 -6.60 13.27
CA GLU A 83 0.14 -5.91 14.54
C GLU A 83 0.31 -4.44 14.22
N VAL A 84 -0.66 -3.63 14.64
CA VAL A 84 -0.64 -2.21 14.32
C VAL A 84 -0.78 -1.41 15.59
N GLY A 85 0.21 -0.58 15.85
CA GLY A 85 0.19 0.32 16.98
C GLY A 85 -0.54 1.61 16.64
N VAL A 86 -0.29 2.64 17.42
CA VAL A 86 -0.98 3.90 17.22
C VAL A 86 -0.58 4.55 15.89
N ARG A 87 0.69 4.46 15.53
CA ARG A 87 1.19 5.16 14.36
C ARG A 87 1.87 4.30 13.32
N ARG A 88 2.13 3.05 13.60
CA ARG A 88 2.85 2.24 12.62
C ARG A 88 2.57 0.75 12.76
N VAL A 89 2.85 0.04 11.69
CA VAL A 89 2.76 -1.41 11.66
C VAL A 89 4.01 -1.96 12.32
N ARG A 90 3.85 -2.88 13.29
CA ARG A 90 4.99 -3.50 13.94
C ARG A 90 5.55 -4.61 13.07
N GLY A 91 6.82 -4.81 13.13
CA GLY A 91 7.45 -5.83 12.31
C GLY A 91 7.36 -5.52 10.82
N PHE A 92 7.38 -4.23 10.47
CA PHE A 92 7.19 -3.79 9.11
C PHE A 92 8.08 -4.53 8.11
N VAL A 93 9.33 -4.74 8.43
CA VAL A 93 10.26 -5.38 7.49
C VAL A 93 9.77 -6.76 7.08
N ARG A 94 9.13 -7.48 8.01
CA ARG A 94 8.67 -8.83 7.70
C ARG A 94 7.40 -8.86 6.87
N VAL A 95 6.58 -7.83 6.93
CA VAL A 95 5.31 -7.81 6.21
C VAL A 95 5.34 -6.89 5.00
N GLN A 96 6.46 -6.25 4.75
CA GLN A 96 6.57 -5.37 3.59
C GLN A 96 6.56 -6.19 2.29
N TRP A 97 5.71 -5.78 1.37
CA TRP A 97 5.63 -6.39 0.06
C TRP A 97 6.29 -5.46 -0.95
N ARG A 98 7.23 -5.98 -1.68
CA ARG A 98 7.98 -5.19 -2.65
C ARG A 98 7.68 -5.58 -4.08
N GLY A 99 6.56 -6.21 -4.30
CA GLY A 99 6.12 -6.61 -5.64
C GLY A 99 6.13 -8.12 -5.79
N PRO A 100 5.67 -8.59 -6.93
CA PRO A 100 5.70 -10.00 -7.22
C PRO A 100 7.14 -10.50 -7.16
N ASN A 101 7.35 -11.72 -6.70
CA ASN A 101 8.69 -12.25 -6.59
C ASN A 101 9.05 -13.01 -7.86
N PRO A 102 9.81 -12.42 -8.75
CA PRO A 102 10.15 -13.05 -10.02
C PRO A 102 11.06 -14.24 -9.86
N LYS A 103 11.65 -14.39 -8.69
CA LYS A 103 12.59 -15.46 -8.52
C LYS A 103 11.93 -16.72 -8.12
N ARG A 104 10.69 -16.74 -7.98
CA ARG A 104 10.06 -17.94 -7.58
C ARG A 104 10.27 -18.99 -8.51
N THR A 105 10.64 -18.67 -9.59
CA THR A 105 10.83 -19.63 -10.51
C THR A 105 11.76 -20.52 -10.15
N THR A 106 12.28 -20.61 -9.56
CA THR A 106 13.23 -21.59 -9.46
C THR A 106 12.85 -22.77 -8.97
#